data_ced73ea37017120d1de2565a858eee07
#
_entry.id   ced73ea37017120d1de2565a858eee07
#
_cell.length_a   1.000
_cell.length_b   1.000
_cell.length_c   1.000
_cell.angle_alpha   90.00
_cell.angle_beta   90.00
_cell.angle_gamma   90.00
#
_symmetry.space_group_name_H-M   'P 1'
#
loop_
_entity.id
_entity.type
_entity.pdbx_description
1 polymer ?
#
loop_
_entity_poly.entity_id
_entity_poly.type
_entity_poly.pdbx_seq_one_letter_code
_entity_poly.pdbx_strand_id
1 'polypeptide(L)'
;MDPDQIDPASEGRVLSPDDGDYLRFERRLAHPPAEVWEALTHPDRTAAWAFRTEFEPREGGTVIMSSSGEGEVLAWDEPHALEYAWEGYGGRWHVRIAIAELHDGTLLTFDHVAPDPNNPDFAAGWHWHLDRLELHLSGEVPPRVDSDAHFEELQRLYAHAEG
;
A
#
# COMPACT_ATOMS: atom_id res chain seq x y z
N MET A 1 -2.44 -7.84 -20.94
CA MET A 1 -2.93 -8.81 -19.95
C MET A 1 -4.45 -8.80 -19.95
N ASP A 2 -5.03 -9.98 -19.96
CA ASP A 2 -6.47 -10.13 -19.95
C ASP A 2 -7.03 -9.65 -18.60
N PRO A 3 -8.10 -8.85 -18.57
CA PRO A 3 -8.71 -8.40 -17.31
C PRO A 3 -9.12 -9.55 -16.41
N ASP A 4 -9.37 -10.74 -16.97
CA ASP A 4 -9.69 -11.93 -16.19
C ASP A 4 -8.47 -12.53 -15.48
N GLN A 5 -7.29 -11.96 -15.67
CA GLN A 5 -6.04 -12.48 -15.13
C GLN A 5 -5.52 -11.72 -13.91
N ILE A 6 -6.34 -10.89 -13.28
CA ILE A 6 -5.98 -10.31 -11.99
C ILE A 6 -5.95 -11.45 -10.98
N ASP A 7 -4.79 -11.66 -10.36
CA ASP A 7 -4.60 -12.73 -9.39
C ASP A 7 -5.52 -12.51 -8.18
N PRO A 8 -6.44 -13.45 -7.88
CA PRO A 8 -7.32 -13.30 -6.71
C PRO A 8 -6.56 -13.14 -5.39
N ALA A 9 -5.35 -13.71 -5.29
CA ALA A 9 -4.52 -13.55 -4.10
C ALA A 9 -4.01 -12.13 -3.91
N SER A 10 -4.02 -11.30 -4.97
CA SER A 10 -3.58 -9.90 -4.89
C SER A 10 -4.70 -8.96 -4.48
N GLU A 11 -5.94 -9.41 -4.45
CA GLU A 11 -7.08 -8.55 -4.12
C GLU A 11 -7.11 -8.16 -2.65
N GLY A 12 -7.53 -6.90 -2.41
CA GLY A 12 -7.82 -6.44 -1.07
C GLY A 12 -9.14 -7.03 -0.56
N ARG A 13 -9.20 -7.27 0.74
CA ARG A 13 -10.41 -7.74 1.40
C ARG A 13 -10.63 -6.98 2.71
N VAL A 14 -11.89 -6.73 3.03
CA VAL A 14 -12.23 -6.07 4.29
C VAL A 14 -12.35 -7.11 5.39
N LEU A 15 -11.67 -6.85 6.50
CA LEU A 15 -11.78 -7.63 7.73
C LEU A 15 -12.52 -6.77 8.75
N SER A 16 -13.43 -7.38 9.51
CA SER A 16 -14.34 -6.65 10.39
C SER A 16 -14.26 -7.19 11.83
N PRO A 17 -13.10 -7.01 12.50
CA PRO A 17 -13.00 -7.36 13.91
C PRO A 17 -13.84 -6.41 14.79
N ASP A 18 -13.98 -6.76 16.08
CA ASP A 18 -14.83 -5.98 16.98
C ASP A 18 -14.40 -4.52 17.14
N ASP A 19 -13.13 -4.22 16.89
CA ASP A 19 -12.58 -2.86 17.06
C ASP A 19 -12.59 -2.03 15.78
N GLY A 20 -13.23 -2.51 14.72
CA GLY A 20 -13.42 -1.74 13.48
C GLY A 20 -12.89 -2.42 12.24
N ASP A 21 -13.41 -2.00 11.10
CA ASP A 21 -13.06 -2.56 9.80
C ASP A 21 -11.69 -2.08 9.33
N TYR A 22 -11.00 -2.91 8.55
CA TYR A 22 -9.84 -2.48 7.79
C TYR A 22 -9.74 -3.28 6.49
N LEU A 23 -9.08 -2.68 5.51
CA LEU A 23 -8.87 -3.28 4.18
C LEU A 23 -7.46 -3.84 4.12
N ARG A 24 -7.34 -5.15 3.86
CA ARG A 24 -6.04 -5.85 3.87
C ARG A 24 -5.66 -6.35 2.50
N PHE A 25 -4.39 -6.11 2.15
CA PHE A 25 -3.71 -6.72 1.01
C PHE A 25 -2.54 -7.56 1.50
N GLU A 26 -2.34 -8.72 0.87
CA GLU A 26 -1.18 -9.57 1.14
C GLU A 26 -0.45 -9.81 -0.18
N ARG A 27 0.86 -9.58 -0.20
CA ARG A 27 1.67 -9.74 -1.41
C ARG A 27 2.92 -10.55 -1.11
N ARG A 28 3.18 -11.56 -1.96
CA ARG A 28 4.42 -12.32 -1.90
C ARG A 28 5.39 -11.68 -2.88
N LEU A 29 6.51 -11.19 -2.36
CA LEU A 29 7.50 -10.44 -3.14
C LEU A 29 8.78 -11.24 -3.20
N ALA A 30 9.36 -11.39 -4.40
CA ALA A 30 10.59 -12.15 -4.62
C ALA A 30 11.85 -11.30 -4.32
N HIS A 31 11.82 -10.60 -3.16
CA HIS A 31 12.88 -9.68 -2.74
C HIS A 31 13.04 -9.81 -1.23
N PRO A 32 14.28 -9.61 -0.70
CA PRO A 32 14.48 -9.73 0.74
C PRO A 32 13.78 -8.61 1.52
N PRO A 33 13.46 -8.85 2.79
CA PRO A 33 12.76 -7.85 3.62
C PRO A 33 13.45 -6.49 3.67
N ALA A 34 14.76 -6.45 3.72
CA ALA A 34 15.51 -5.17 3.76
C ALA A 34 15.27 -4.33 2.52
N GLU A 35 15.18 -4.96 1.34
CA GLU A 35 14.91 -4.24 0.10
C GLU A 35 13.47 -3.76 0.02
N VAL A 36 12.53 -4.59 0.46
CA VAL A 36 11.12 -4.18 0.53
C VAL A 36 10.95 -3.01 1.49
N TRP A 37 11.60 -3.07 2.66
CA TRP A 37 11.57 -1.99 3.64
C TRP A 37 12.09 -0.68 3.04
N GLU A 38 13.21 -0.73 2.33
CA GLU A 38 13.77 0.45 1.70
C GLU A 38 12.82 1.06 0.67
N ALA A 39 12.17 0.21 -0.14
CA ALA A 39 11.19 0.68 -1.12
C ALA A 39 9.97 1.35 -0.46
N LEU A 40 9.63 0.95 0.76
CA LEU A 40 8.50 1.50 1.51
C LEU A 40 8.86 2.77 2.28
N THR A 41 10.13 3.02 2.56
CA THR A 41 10.53 4.06 3.51
C THR A 41 11.49 5.12 2.94
N HIS A 42 12.23 4.81 1.89
CA HIS A 42 13.16 5.77 1.29
C HIS A 42 12.38 6.73 0.37
N PRO A 43 12.52 8.07 0.53
CA PRO A 43 11.69 9.03 -0.21
C PRO A 43 11.76 8.88 -1.73
N ASP A 44 12.94 8.66 -2.28
CA ASP A 44 13.11 8.52 -3.73
C ASP A 44 12.44 7.23 -4.24
N ARG A 45 12.36 6.21 -3.42
CA ARG A 45 11.73 4.95 -3.79
C ARG A 45 10.21 5.02 -3.64
N THR A 46 9.71 5.62 -2.57
CA THR A 46 8.25 5.81 -2.43
C THR A 46 7.71 6.68 -3.56
N ALA A 47 8.47 7.66 -4.04
CA ALA A 47 8.08 8.49 -5.18
C ALA A 47 7.92 7.69 -6.46
N ALA A 48 8.61 6.57 -6.61
CA ALA A 48 8.57 5.76 -7.83
C ALA A 48 7.28 4.96 -7.97
N TRP A 49 6.68 4.53 -6.85
CA TRP A 49 5.48 3.67 -6.92
C TRP A 49 4.24 4.31 -6.28
N ALA A 50 4.40 5.33 -5.45
CA ALA A 50 3.29 6.00 -4.76
C ALA A 50 3.56 7.51 -4.67
N PHE A 51 3.74 8.02 -3.46
CA PHE A 51 4.01 9.43 -3.19
C PHE A 51 5.33 9.55 -2.44
N ARG A 52 6.14 10.55 -2.81
CA ARG A 52 7.37 10.82 -2.08
C ARG A 52 7.03 11.05 -0.60
N THR A 53 7.53 10.18 0.27
CA THR A 53 7.22 10.20 1.69
C THR A 53 8.51 10.18 2.50
N GLU A 54 8.68 11.14 3.39
CA GLU A 54 9.81 11.21 4.29
C GLU A 54 9.37 10.85 5.69
N PHE A 55 10.06 9.91 6.30
CA PHE A 55 9.77 9.45 7.66
C PHE A 55 10.90 9.85 8.59
N GLU A 56 10.54 10.38 9.76
CA GLU A 56 11.44 10.42 10.89
C GLU A 56 11.42 9.01 11.49
N PRO A 57 12.55 8.27 11.50
CA PRO A 57 12.53 6.81 11.69
C PRO A 57 12.39 6.40 13.16
N ARG A 58 11.28 6.73 13.78
CA ARG A 58 10.98 6.37 15.16
C ARG A 58 9.49 6.52 15.44
N GLU A 59 9.00 5.80 16.43
CA GLU A 59 7.64 5.99 16.93
C GLU A 59 7.48 7.44 17.43
N GLY A 60 6.38 8.07 17.06
CA GLY A 60 6.15 9.49 17.35
C GLY A 60 6.82 10.44 16.38
N GLY A 61 7.59 9.92 15.43
CA GLY A 61 8.27 10.74 14.42
C GLY A 61 7.31 11.37 13.43
N THR A 62 7.81 12.33 12.67
CA THR A 62 7.01 13.06 11.67
C THR A 62 7.01 12.33 10.33
N VAL A 63 5.89 12.37 9.63
CA VAL A 63 5.75 11.92 8.24
C VAL A 63 5.48 13.13 7.38
N ILE A 64 6.24 13.32 6.30
CA ILE A 64 6.03 14.40 5.33
C ILE A 64 5.77 13.76 3.96
N MET A 65 4.56 13.95 3.45
CA MET A 65 4.14 13.37 2.18
C MET A 65 3.92 14.47 1.16
N SER A 66 4.50 14.33 -0.03
CA SER A 66 4.52 15.39 -1.04
C SER A 66 3.13 15.80 -1.55
N SER A 67 2.16 14.91 -1.48
CA SER A 67 0.81 15.17 -1.99
C SER A 67 -0.18 15.55 -0.90
N SER A 68 0.24 15.57 0.36
CA SER A 68 -0.64 15.72 1.51
C SER A 68 0.07 16.51 2.61
N GLY A 69 -0.58 16.63 3.75
CA GLY A 69 0.00 17.30 4.91
C GLY A 69 0.94 16.41 5.70
N GLU A 70 1.32 16.92 6.84
CA GLU A 70 2.17 16.18 7.78
C GLU A 70 1.41 15.09 8.48
N GLY A 71 2.14 14.07 8.91
CA GLY A 71 1.60 12.96 9.66
C GLY A 71 2.52 12.53 10.79
N GLU A 72 2.20 11.39 11.36
CA GLU A 72 2.91 10.83 12.51
C GLU A 72 3.20 9.35 12.30
N VAL A 73 4.39 8.93 12.68
CA VAL A 73 4.77 7.51 12.74
C VAL A 73 4.17 6.94 14.03
N LEU A 74 3.31 5.93 13.90
CA LEU A 74 2.65 5.30 15.03
C LEU A 74 3.43 4.08 15.52
N ALA A 75 4.15 3.39 14.62
CA ALA A 75 5.03 2.30 14.96
C ALA A 75 6.17 2.21 13.94
N TRP A 76 7.37 1.95 14.43
CA TRP A 76 8.56 1.79 13.58
C TRP A 76 9.41 0.65 14.14
N ASP A 77 9.42 -0.48 13.44
CA ASP A 77 10.22 -1.66 13.80
C ASP A 77 10.88 -2.20 12.53
N GLU A 78 12.01 -1.65 12.17
CA GLU A 78 12.73 -1.99 10.95
C GLU A 78 13.36 -3.37 11.03
N PRO A 79 13.21 -4.23 10.04
CA PRO A 79 12.43 -4.08 8.80
C PRO A 79 11.08 -4.81 8.84
N HIS A 80 10.46 -4.93 10.01
CA HIS A 80 9.31 -5.82 10.24
C HIS A 80 7.96 -5.14 10.26
N ALA A 81 7.88 -3.89 10.76
CA ALA A 81 6.59 -3.24 10.93
C ALA A 81 6.70 -1.72 10.81
N LEU A 82 5.71 -1.13 10.17
CA LEU A 82 5.57 0.31 10.00
C LEU A 82 4.10 0.65 10.06
N GLU A 83 3.77 1.62 10.92
CA GLU A 83 2.40 2.13 11.00
C GLU A 83 2.46 3.65 11.04
N TYR A 84 1.65 4.33 10.23
CA TYR A 84 1.66 5.78 10.20
C TYR A 84 0.32 6.34 9.74
N ALA A 85 0.10 7.61 10.05
CA ALA A 85 -1.11 8.33 9.70
C ALA A 85 -0.75 9.72 9.20
N TRP A 86 -1.61 10.28 8.36
CA TRP A 86 -1.42 11.63 7.83
C TRP A 86 -2.77 12.24 7.50
N GLU A 87 -2.81 13.59 7.42
CA GLU A 87 -4.01 14.30 6.96
C GLU A 87 -4.01 14.35 5.44
N GLY A 88 -5.07 13.86 4.82
CA GLY A 88 -5.21 13.81 3.38
C GLY A 88 -6.63 14.01 2.94
N TYR A 89 -6.89 13.71 1.69
CA TYR A 89 -8.23 13.82 1.13
C TYR A 89 -9.23 12.95 1.89
N GLY A 90 -10.30 13.54 2.35
CA GLY A 90 -11.36 12.79 3.04
C GLY A 90 -11.12 12.57 4.52
N GLY A 91 -10.02 13.05 5.08
CA GLY A 91 -9.74 12.99 6.51
C GLY A 91 -8.37 12.43 6.86
N ARG A 92 -8.31 11.77 8.01
CA ARG A 92 -7.05 11.18 8.50
C ARG A 92 -6.84 9.80 7.89
N TRP A 93 -5.77 9.66 7.13
CA TRP A 93 -5.35 8.37 6.57
C TRP A 93 -4.49 7.63 7.57
N HIS A 94 -4.69 6.32 7.64
CA HIS A 94 -3.97 5.47 8.58
C HIS A 94 -3.72 4.13 7.92
N VAL A 95 -2.44 3.74 7.82
CA VAL A 95 -2.04 2.45 7.25
C VAL A 95 -1.12 1.71 8.21
N ARG A 96 -1.18 0.38 8.16
CA ARG A 96 -0.27 -0.52 8.88
C ARG A 96 0.38 -1.45 7.88
N ILE A 97 1.69 -1.65 8.02
CA ILE A 97 2.44 -2.52 7.12
C ILE A 97 3.22 -3.51 7.96
N ALA A 98 3.15 -4.79 7.61
CA ALA A 98 3.94 -5.84 8.25
C ALA A 98 4.74 -6.56 7.18
N ILE A 99 5.98 -6.92 7.51
CA ILE A 99 6.92 -7.56 6.62
C ILE A 99 7.45 -8.81 7.30
N ALA A 100 7.19 -9.98 6.70
CA ALA A 100 7.66 -11.25 7.20
C ALA A 100 8.58 -11.90 6.18
N GLU A 101 9.70 -12.46 6.65
CA GLU A 101 10.63 -13.18 5.78
C GLU A 101 10.02 -14.51 5.37
N LEU A 102 10.09 -14.81 4.06
CA LEU A 102 9.76 -16.10 3.51
C LEU A 102 11.04 -16.78 3.01
N HIS A 103 10.96 -18.08 2.80
CA HIS A 103 12.08 -18.86 2.26
C HIS A 103 12.64 -18.25 0.95
N ASP A 104 11.75 -17.77 0.10
CA ASP A 104 12.08 -17.27 -1.23
C ASP A 104 11.75 -15.78 -1.42
N GLY A 105 11.61 -15.01 -0.33
CA GLY A 105 11.32 -13.60 -0.44
C GLY A 105 10.66 -13.02 0.81
N THR A 106 9.60 -12.26 0.59
CA THR A 106 8.93 -11.50 1.66
C THR A 106 7.42 -11.62 1.52
N LEU A 107 6.73 -11.76 2.65
CA LEU A 107 5.29 -11.55 2.70
C LEU A 107 5.03 -10.13 3.21
N LEU A 108 4.44 -9.30 2.36
CA LEU A 108 4.02 -7.96 2.70
C LEU A 108 2.53 -7.99 3.04
N THR A 109 2.19 -7.49 4.22
CA THR A 109 0.79 -7.29 4.62
C THR A 109 0.57 -5.79 4.72
N PHE A 110 -0.39 -5.26 3.96
CA PHE A 110 -0.71 -3.84 3.91
C PHE A 110 -2.16 -3.65 4.33
N ASP A 111 -2.38 -2.91 5.42
CA ASP A 111 -3.73 -2.62 5.93
C ASP A 111 -4.04 -1.14 5.79
N HIS A 112 -5.14 -0.84 5.11
CA HIS A 112 -5.75 0.50 5.13
C HIS A 112 -6.81 0.52 6.24
N VAL A 113 -6.56 1.30 7.27
CA VAL A 113 -7.42 1.37 8.45
C VAL A 113 -8.44 2.49 8.33
N ALA A 114 -8.03 3.63 7.79
CA ALA A 114 -8.89 4.82 7.64
C ALA A 114 -8.38 5.70 6.50
N PRO A 115 -9.21 6.55 5.90
CA PRO A 115 -10.66 6.61 6.08
C PRO A 115 -11.38 5.52 5.29
N ASP A 116 -12.60 5.23 5.67
CA ASP A 116 -13.55 4.42 4.91
C ASP A 116 -12.95 3.17 4.22
N PRO A 117 -12.56 2.14 5.00
CA PRO A 117 -11.92 0.95 4.43
C PRO A 117 -12.85 0.12 3.52
N ASN A 118 -14.13 0.41 3.52
CA ASN A 118 -15.10 -0.26 2.65
C ASN A 118 -15.28 0.43 1.30
N ASN A 119 -14.60 1.54 1.05
CA ASN A 119 -14.73 2.28 -0.20
C ASN A 119 -14.01 1.54 -1.33
N PRO A 120 -14.73 1.12 -2.39
CA PRO A 120 -14.13 0.37 -3.49
C PRO A 120 -13.08 1.18 -4.27
N ASP A 121 -13.20 2.50 -4.31
CA ASP A 121 -12.20 3.33 -4.97
C ASP A 121 -10.87 3.32 -4.22
N PHE A 122 -10.91 3.25 -2.89
CA PHE A 122 -9.68 3.14 -2.09
C PHE A 122 -9.05 1.75 -2.28
N ALA A 123 -9.86 0.70 -2.38
CA ALA A 123 -9.35 -0.63 -2.67
C ALA A 123 -8.67 -0.68 -4.03
N ALA A 124 -9.29 -0.10 -5.06
CA ALA A 124 -8.70 -0.03 -6.40
C ALA A 124 -7.39 0.78 -6.39
N GLY A 125 -7.38 1.91 -5.69
CA GLY A 125 -6.21 2.77 -5.59
C GLY A 125 -5.02 2.08 -4.93
N TRP A 126 -5.22 1.44 -3.78
CA TRP A 126 -4.14 0.72 -3.11
C TRP A 126 -3.67 -0.49 -3.89
N HIS A 127 -4.60 -1.25 -4.49
CA HIS A 127 -4.23 -2.38 -5.35
C HIS A 127 -3.31 -1.90 -6.48
N TRP A 128 -3.68 -0.80 -7.13
CA TRP A 128 -2.88 -0.21 -8.20
C TRP A 128 -1.49 0.20 -7.72
N HIS A 129 -1.40 0.86 -6.57
CA HIS A 129 -0.11 1.27 -6.01
C HIS A 129 0.75 0.06 -5.63
N LEU A 130 0.15 -1.00 -5.07
CA LEU A 130 0.91 -2.20 -4.70
C LEU A 130 1.42 -2.94 -5.94
N ASP A 131 0.66 -2.96 -7.03
CA ASP A 131 1.14 -3.49 -8.31
C ASP A 131 2.34 -2.67 -8.82
N ARG A 132 2.29 -1.36 -8.65
CA ARG A 132 3.40 -0.48 -9.01
C ARG A 132 4.64 -0.74 -8.14
N LEU A 133 4.43 -1.03 -6.85
CA LEU A 133 5.53 -1.42 -5.96
C LEU A 133 6.22 -2.68 -6.48
N GLU A 134 5.47 -3.69 -6.89
CA GLU A 134 6.04 -4.92 -7.43
C GLU A 134 6.85 -4.65 -8.71
N LEU A 135 6.33 -3.80 -9.60
CA LEU A 135 7.07 -3.40 -10.81
C LEU A 135 8.36 -2.66 -10.45
N HIS A 136 8.29 -1.73 -9.51
CA HIS A 136 9.46 -0.98 -9.05
C HIS A 136 10.53 -1.92 -8.48
N LEU A 137 10.14 -2.88 -7.66
CA LEU A 137 11.06 -3.86 -7.09
C LEU A 137 11.72 -4.72 -8.16
N SER A 138 11.01 -4.97 -9.27
CA SER A 138 11.54 -5.73 -10.40
C SER A 138 12.44 -4.90 -11.32
N GLY A 139 12.66 -3.63 -11.01
CA GLY A 139 13.48 -2.74 -11.81
C GLY A 139 12.77 -2.06 -12.96
N GLU A 140 11.45 -2.20 -13.05
CA GLU A 140 10.65 -1.57 -14.09
C GLU A 140 10.15 -0.21 -13.66
N VAL A 141 9.90 0.68 -14.64
CA VAL A 141 9.28 1.98 -14.36
C VAL A 141 7.76 1.79 -14.35
N PRO A 142 7.09 2.01 -13.19
CA PRO A 142 5.64 1.82 -13.14
C PRO A 142 4.89 2.82 -14.04
N PRO A 143 3.78 2.39 -14.67
CA PRO A 143 3.00 3.27 -15.53
C PRO A 143 2.29 4.37 -14.73
N ARG A 144 1.93 5.45 -15.41
CA ARG A 144 1.20 6.57 -14.82
C ARG A 144 -0.30 6.28 -14.84
N VAL A 145 -1.03 6.82 -13.85
CA VAL A 145 -2.46 6.57 -13.71
C VAL A 145 -3.28 7.03 -14.93
N ASP A 146 -2.89 8.13 -15.52
CA ASP A 146 -3.60 8.71 -16.67
C ASP A 146 -3.45 7.92 -17.97
N SER A 147 -2.57 6.93 -17.98
CA SER A 147 -2.33 6.10 -19.16
C SER A 147 -2.47 4.61 -18.84
N ASP A 148 -2.97 4.27 -17.66
CA ASP A 148 -3.00 2.90 -17.19
C ASP A 148 -4.43 2.32 -17.23
N ALA A 149 -4.71 1.51 -18.27
CA ALA A 149 -5.96 0.79 -18.38
C ALA A 149 -6.17 -0.21 -17.24
N HIS A 150 -5.09 -0.65 -16.60
CA HIS A 150 -5.15 -1.55 -15.46
C HIS A 150 -5.88 -0.91 -14.27
N PHE A 151 -5.68 0.39 -14.05
CA PHE A 151 -6.39 1.10 -12.98
C PHE A 151 -7.90 1.06 -13.19
N GLU A 152 -8.36 1.25 -14.44
CA GLU A 152 -9.78 1.18 -14.78
C GLU A 152 -10.36 -0.21 -14.53
N GLU A 153 -9.60 -1.25 -14.84
CA GLU A 153 -10.02 -2.63 -14.58
C GLU A 153 -10.14 -2.91 -13.10
N LEU A 154 -9.23 -2.39 -12.29
CA LEU A 154 -9.31 -2.52 -10.83
C LEU A 154 -10.53 -1.80 -10.26
N GLN A 155 -10.86 -0.63 -10.79
CA GLN A 155 -12.07 0.07 -10.37
C GLN A 155 -13.32 -0.77 -10.65
N ARG A 156 -13.38 -1.42 -11.81
CA ARG A 156 -14.50 -2.31 -12.14
C ARG A 156 -14.53 -3.54 -11.23
N LEU A 157 -13.37 -4.12 -10.93
CA LEU A 157 -13.27 -5.29 -10.06
C LEU A 157 -13.88 -5.01 -8.68
N TYR A 158 -13.47 -3.93 -8.05
CA TYR A 158 -13.94 -3.61 -6.70
C TYR A 158 -15.37 -3.09 -6.67
N ALA A 159 -15.82 -2.42 -7.72
CA ALA A 159 -17.20 -2.00 -7.84
C ALA A 159 -18.16 -3.20 -7.91
N HIS A 160 -17.75 -4.26 -8.62
CA HIS A 160 -18.56 -5.48 -8.71
C HIS A 160 -18.56 -6.28 -7.42
N ALA A 161 -17.48 -6.24 -6.65
CA ALA A 161 -17.37 -6.99 -5.40
C ALA A 161 -18.37 -6.51 -4.34
N GLU A 162 -18.86 -5.28 -4.44
CA GLU A 162 -19.86 -4.72 -3.53
C GLU A 162 -21.30 -4.93 -4.01
N GLY A 163 -21.48 -5.32 -5.23
CA GLY A 163 -22.80 -5.61 -5.80
C GLY A 163 -23.34 -6.98 -5.41
#